data_bef7124743b28e96ad12aaa0e24bff8f
#
_entry.id   bef7124743b28e96ad12aaa0e24bff8f
#
_cell.length_a   1.000
_cell.length_b   1.000
_cell.length_c   1.000
_cell.angle_alpha   90.00
_cell.angle_beta   90.00
_cell.angle_gamma   90.00
#
_symmetry.space_group_name_H-M   'P 1'
#
loop_
_entity.id
_entity.type
_entity.pdbx_description
1 polymer ?
#
loop_
_entity_poly.entity_id
_entity_poly.type
_entity_poly.pdbx_seq_one_letter_code
_entity_poly.pdbx_strand_id
1 'polypeptide(L)'
;MLRVLARLRADDAPIDLPATKKRVQQELAEIYPTDCPGEFTQALMELGATVCVPGGEPKCGICPCREFCRGREMWQQLPVKLPKKAKRQEDRTVFLLRCGEHWAIEKRPNKGLLAGLWQFPNESGHFSAEEAVAWAEKKGLHPKHVERSVDRHHIFTHIRWDMRGWFLEVDTMTPDLHWLTLEQIDEQAALPTAFRQFREEI
;
A
#
# COMPACT_ATOMS: atom_id res chain seq x y z
N MET A 1 8.52 10.06 15.23
CA MET A 1 8.16 10.62 16.53
C MET A 1 8.14 9.58 17.65
N LEU A 2 7.26 8.55 17.67
CA LEU A 2 7.18 7.55 18.76
C LEU A 2 8.53 6.90 19.18
N ARG A 3 9.39 6.56 18.20
CA ARG A 3 10.73 6.02 18.48
C ARG A 3 11.60 6.98 19.29
N VAL A 4 11.59 8.25 18.93
CA VAL A 4 12.38 9.29 19.62
C VAL A 4 11.93 9.37 21.08
N LEU A 5 10.62 9.46 21.30
CA LEU A 5 10.05 9.54 22.63
C LEU A 5 10.29 8.28 23.48
N ALA A 6 10.14 7.09 22.87
CA ALA A 6 10.47 5.84 23.54
C ALA A 6 11.92 5.82 24.02
N ARG A 7 12.88 6.26 23.17
CA ARG A 7 14.29 6.34 23.54
C ARG A 7 14.56 7.43 24.58
N LEU A 8 13.97 8.63 24.44
CA LEU A 8 14.16 9.71 25.42
C LEU A 8 13.77 9.30 26.83
N ARG A 9 12.72 8.51 26.97
CA ARG A 9 12.13 8.07 28.25
C ARG A 9 12.60 6.71 28.72
N ALA A 10 13.32 5.95 27.91
CA ALA A 10 13.61 4.52 28.09
C ALA A 10 12.29 3.70 28.26
N ASP A 11 11.27 4.05 27.44
CA ASP A 11 9.94 3.42 27.50
C ASP A 11 9.96 2.10 26.72
N ASP A 12 9.78 0.99 27.41
CA ASP A 12 9.76 -0.36 26.89
C ASP A 12 8.35 -0.83 26.47
N ALA A 13 7.33 0.00 26.64
CA ALA A 13 6.00 -0.32 26.17
C ALA A 13 5.96 -0.40 24.63
N PRO A 14 5.34 -1.44 24.05
CA PRO A 14 5.24 -1.56 22.61
C PRO A 14 4.55 -0.35 21.97
N ILE A 15 5.25 0.34 21.07
CA ILE A 15 4.77 1.58 20.43
C ILE A 15 3.58 1.37 19.48
N ASP A 16 3.30 0.12 19.12
CA ASP A 16 2.18 -0.24 18.24
C ASP A 16 0.84 -0.29 18.97
N LEU A 17 0.84 -0.40 20.30
CA LEU A 17 -0.37 -0.48 21.10
C LEU A 17 -1.13 0.86 21.13
N PRO A 18 -2.48 0.84 20.97
CA PRO A 18 -3.30 2.05 21.07
C PRO A 18 -3.15 2.77 22.42
N ALA A 19 -3.03 2.02 23.51
CA ALA A 19 -2.83 2.58 24.85
C ALA A 19 -1.51 3.34 24.95
N THR A 20 -0.40 2.78 24.42
CA THR A 20 0.90 3.46 24.39
C THR A 20 0.83 4.75 23.57
N LYS A 21 0.20 4.71 22.38
CA LYS A 21 0.03 5.89 21.53
C LYS A 21 -0.77 6.99 22.23
N LYS A 22 -1.88 6.62 22.87
CA LYS A 22 -2.73 7.58 23.61
C LYS A 22 -1.97 8.21 24.76
N ARG A 23 -1.25 7.41 25.56
CA ARG A 23 -0.41 7.91 26.66
C ARG A 23 0.64 8.89 26.14
N VAL A 24 1.41 8.50 25.14
CA VAL A 24 2.45 9.36 24.54
C VAL A 24 1.86 10.66 23.97
N GLN A 25 0.66 10.60 23.37
CA GLN A 25 -0.03 11.78 22.87
C GLN A 25 -0.43 12.73 24.02
N GLN A 26 -0.92 12.22 25.15
CA GLN A 26 -1.26 13.02 26.32
C GLN A 26 -0.03 13.69 26.92
N GLU A 27 1.04 12.93 27.11
CA GLU A 27 2.32 13.44 27.63
C GLU A 27 2.97 14.48 26.71
N LEU A 28 2.83 14.31 25.40
CA LEU A 28 3.28 15.33 24.44
C LEU A 28 2.45 16.61 24.55
N ALA A 29 1.13 16.49 24.74
CA ALA A 29 0.26 17.66 24.85
C ALA A 29 0.64 18.56 26.03
N GLU A 30 1.18 17.99 27.13
CA GLU A 30 1.62 18.73 28.31
C GLU A 30 2.87 19.59 28.07
N ILE A 31 3.74 19.17 27.13
CA ILE A 31 5.02 19.84 26.83
C ILE A 31 5.00 20.55 25.48
N TYR A 32 3.89 20.52 24.77
CA TYR A 32 3.78 21.13 23.45
C TYR A 32 3.77 22.66 23.58
N PRO A 33 4.67 23.37 22.90
CA PRO A 33 4.69 24.83 22.97
C PRO A 33 3.44 25.42 22.30
N THR A 34 2.87 26.43 22.93
CA THR A 34 1.66 27.12 22.45
C THR A 34 1.95 28.15 21.37
N ASP A 35 3.16 28.70 21.38
CA ASP A 35 3.62 29.78 20.48
C ASP A 35 4.18 29.23 19.15
N CYS A 36 4.83 28.07 19.15
CA CYS A 36 5.47 27.49 17.96
C CYS A 36 5.22 25.98 17.79
N PRO A 37 3.97 25.51 17.77
CA PRO A 37 3.67 24.05 17.74
C PRO A 37 4.14 23.37 16.44
N GLY A 38 4.13 24.09 15.32
CA GLY A 38 4.59 23.57 14.03
C GLY A 38 6.11 23.31 14.02
N GLU A 39 6.88 24.25 14.52
CA GLU A 39 8.35 24.12 14.61
C GLU A 39 8.77 22.98 15.53
N PHE A 40 8.09 22.83 16.67
CA PHE A 40 8.34 21.72 17.59
C PHE A 40 8.05 20.37 16.95
N THR A 41 6.94 20.25 16.20
CA THR A 41 6.62 19.04 15.45
C THR A 41 7.71 18.72 14.43
N GLN A 42 8.12 19.73 13.66
CA GLN A 42 9.15 19.58 12.64
C GLN A 42 10.48 19.16 13.27
N ALA A 43 10.90 19.80 14.35
CA ALA A 43 12.12 19.48 15.07
C ALA A 43 12.15 18.02 15.57
N LEU A 44 11.02 17.52 16.12
CA LEU A 44 10.91 16.12 16.54
C LEU A 44 10.98 15.14 15.37
N MET A 45 10.41 15.52 14.22
CA MET A 45 10.48 14.68 13.01
C MET A 45 11.90 14.63 12.45
N GLU A 46 12.58 15.78 12.35
CA GLU A 46 13.95 15.89 11.87
C GLU A 46 14.94 15.21 12.80
N LEU A 47 14.80 15.37 14.11
CA LEU A 47 15.58 14.62 15.09
C LEU A 47 15.48 13.11 14.85
N GLY A 48 14.26 12.62 14.55
CA GLY A 48 14.05 11.23 14.20
C GLY A 48 14.65 10.82 12.86
N ALA A 49 14.68 11.70 11.88
CA ALA A 49 15.19 11.41 10.54
C ALA A 49 16.72 11.47 10.44
N THR A 50 17.35 12.42 11.12
CA THR A 50 18.76 12.77 10.90
C THR A 50 19.70 12.34 12.02
N VAL A 51 19.24 12.31 13.27
CA VAL A 51 20.04 12.02 14.47
C VAL A 51 19.62 10.71 15.13
N CYS A 52 18.38 10.62 15.60
CA CYS A 52 17.84 9.43 16.25
C CYS A 52 17.26 8.45 15.22
N VAL A 53 18.08 8.00 14.28
CA VAL A 53 17.71 7.23 13.08
C VAL A 53 17.10 5.85 13.40
N PRO A 54 16.24 5.30 12.49
CA PRO A 54 15.80 3.92 12.58
C PRO A 54 16.84 2.96 12.00
N GLY A 55 16.88 1.72 12.53
CA GLY A 55 17.63 0.63 11.91
C GLY A 55 19.18 0.71 11.98
N GLY A 56 19.70 1.70 12.67
CA GLY A 56 21.14 1.89 12.84
C GLY A 56 21.48 2.61 14.14
N GLU A 57 22.79 2.80 14.38
CA GLU A 57 23.27 3.53 15.55
C GLU A 57 22.86 5.01 15.48
N PRO A 58 22.16 5.54 16.50
CA PRO A 58 21.81 6.93 16.54
C PRO A 58 23.06 7.81 16.83
N LYS A 59 23.06 9.00 16.23
CA LYS A 59 24.17 9.96 16.39
C LYS A 59 24.07 10.71 17.73
N CYS A 60 24.16 9.96 18.85
CA CYS A 60 23.95 10.51 20.18
C CYS A 60 24.97 11.61 20.56
N GLY A 61 26.15 11.61 19.95
CA GLY A 61 27.19 12.64 20.19
C GLY A 61 26.78 14.06 19.82
N ILE A 62 25.90 14.19 18.80
CA ILE A 62 25.41 15.49 18.32
C ILE A 62 23.91 15.72 18.67
N CYS A 63 23.33 14.84 19.47
CA CYS A 63 21.91 14.92 19.79
C CYS A 63 21.63 16.07 20.78
N PRO A 64 20.75 17.03 20.45
CA PRO A 64 20.41 18.11 21.36
C PRO A 64 19.69 17.64 22.64
N CYS A 65 19.09 16.44 22.58
CA CYS A 65 18.40 15.84 23.73
C CYS A 65 19.28 14.88 24.54
N ARG A 66 20.60 14.84 24.29
CA ARG A 66 21.51 13.87 24.89
C ARG A 66 21.44 13.81 26.41
N GLU A 67 21.43 15.00 27.05
CA GLU A 67 21.42 15.14 28.50
C GLU A 67 20.14 14.61 29.16
N PHE A 68 19.02 14.61 28.42
CA PHE A 68 17.73 14.16 28.91
C PHE A 68 17.39 12.72 28.49
N CYS A 69 18.23 12.12 27.65
CA CYS A 69 17.91 10.83 27.04
C CYS A 69 18.25 9.67 27.99
N ARG A 70 17.21 9.03 28.54
CA ARG A 70 17.36 7.87 29.43
C ARG A 70 17.64 6.55 28.70
N GLY A 71 17.20 6.43 27.44
CA GLY A 71 17.35 5.21 26.63
C GLY A 71 18.59 5.22 25.72
N ARG A 72 19.57 6.09 25.97
CA ARG A 72 20.77 6.20 25.14
C ARG A 72 21.53 4.87 25.03
N GLU A 73 21.75 4.22 26.15
CA GLU A 73 22.47 2.93 26.21
C GLU A 73 21.60 1.74 25.76
N MET A 74 20.27 1.96 25.66
CA MET A 74 19.28 0.93 25.30
C MET A 74 18.73 1.14 23.87
N TRP A 75 19.36 1.95 23.06
CA TRP A 75 18.81 2.35 21.75
C TRP A 75 18.52 1.17 20.80
N GLN A 76 19.27 0.07 20.94
CA GLN A 76 19.08 -1.15 20.16
C GLN A 76 17.77 -1.87 20.50
N GLN A 77 17.35 -1.81 21.76
CA GLN A 77 16.14 -2.44 22.28
C GLN A 77 14.91 -1.54 22.07
N LEU A 78 15.11 -0.24 21.85
CA LEU A 78 14.05 0.76 21.76
C LEU A 78 13.92 1.34 20.32
N PRO A 79 12.69 1.51 19.85
CA PRO A 79 11.42 1.23 20.52
C PRO A 79 11.05 -0.26 20.45
N VAL A 80 10.37 -0.76 21.46
CA VAL A 80 9.76 -2.08 21.44
C VAL A 80 8.60 -2.07 20.44
N LYS A 81 8.53 -3.10 19.59
CA LYS A 81 7.47 -3.30 18.61
C LYS A 81 6.87 -4.69 18.76
N LEU A 82 5.58 -4.79 18.58
CA LEU A 82 4.93 -6.08 18.49
C LEU A 82 5.40 -6.83 17.22
N PRO A 83 5.45 -8.17 17.27
CA PRO A 83 5.67 -8.97 16.08
C PRO A 83 4.65 -8.58 15.00
N LYS A 84 5.12 -8.36 13.78
CA LYS A 84 4.22 -8.06 12.66
C LYS A 84 3.33 -9.29 12.41
N LYS A 85 2.02 -9.09 12.40
CA LYS A 85 1.10 -10.12 11.93
C LYS A 85 1.44 -10.48 10.48
N ALA A 86 1.36 -11.76 10.15
CA ALA A 86 1.47 -12.22 8.77
C ALA A 86 0.43 -11.47 7.92
N LYS A 87 0.84 -11.05 6.72
CA LYS A 87 -0.08 -10.43 5.78
C LYS A 87 -1.06 -11.48 5.27
N ARG A 88 -2.33 -11.11 5.16
CA ARG A 88 -3.32 -11.96 4.51
C ARG A 88 -2.96 -12.09 3.04
N GLN A 89 -2.81 -13.30 2.56
CA GLN A 89 -2.61 -13.59 1.15
C GLN A 89 -3.96 -13.72 0.47
N GLU A 90 -4.10 -13.10 -0.70
CA GLU A 90 -5.29 -13.17 -1.54
C GLU A 90 -4.85 -13.44 -2.97
N ASP A 91 -5.36 -14.51 -3.53
CA ASP A 91 -5.18 -14.85 -4.93
C ASP A 91 -6.21 -14.10 -5.77
N ARG A 92 -5.79 -13.58 -6.92
CA ARG A 92 -6.66 -12.86 -7.85
C ARG A 92 -6.37 -13.21 -9.28
N THR A 93 -7.43 -13.28 -10.07
CA THR A 93 -7.35 -13.33 -11.53
C THR A 93 -7.69 -11.94 -12.08
N VAL A 94 -6.84 -11.40 -12.92
CA VAL A 94 -7.00 -10.12 -13.62
C VAL A 94 -7.27 -10.40 -15.09
N PHE A 95 -8.33 -9.81 -15.63
CA PHE A 95 -8.73 -10.00 -17.03
C PHE A 95 -8.29 -8.79 -17.85
N LEU A 96 -7.34 -8.99 -18.74
CA LEU A 96 -6.79 -8.00 -19.66
C LEU A 96 -7.48 -8.21 -21.01
N LEU A 97 -8.66 -7.59 -21.12
CA LEU A 97 -9.57 -7.77 -22.25
C LEU A 97 -9.30 -6.70 -23.30
N ARG A 98 -9.02 -7.14 -24.53
CA ARG A 98 -8.77 -6.27 -25.67
C ARG A 98 -9.83 -6.44 -26.76
N CYS A 99 -10.40 -5.36 -27.22
CA CYS A 99 -11.27 -5.30 -28.38
C CYS A 99 -10.73 -4.25 -29.37
N GLY A 100 -10.09 -4.70 -30.44
CA GLY A 100 -9.35 -3.80 -31.34
C GLY A 100 -8.23 -3.07 -30.58
N GLU A 101 -8.28 -1.73 -30.55
CA GLU A 101 -7.32 -0.89 -29.82
C GLU A 101 -7.75 -0.54 -28.40
N HIS A 102 -8.92 -1.01 -27.96
CA HIS A 102 -9.50 -0.67 -26.66
C HIS A 102 -9.32 -1.78 -25.65
N TRP A 103 -9.05 -1.38 -24.42
CA TRP A 103 -8.90 -2.25 -23.25
C TRP A 103 -10.01 -1.99 -22.23
N ALA A 104 -10.50 -3.05 -21.64
CA ALA A 104 -11.55 -2.95 -20.63
C ALA A 104 -10.97 -2.56 -19.28
N ILE A 105 -11.56 -1.55 -18.67
CA ILE A 105 -11.32 -1.17 -17.28
C ILE A 105 -12.65 -0.95 -16.55
N GLU A 106 -12.59 -0.99 -15.24
CA GLU A 106 -13.75 -0.71 -14.39
C GLU A 106 -13.37 0.14 -13.19
N LYS A 107 -14.34 0.85 -12.63
CA LYS A 107 -14.12 1.65 -11.43
C LYS A 107 -14.44 0.84 -10.18
N ARG A 108 -13.52 0.83 -9.22
CA ARG A 108 -13.75 0.17 -7.93
C ARG A 108 -14.85 0.86 -7.13
N PRO A 109 -15.57 0.10 -6.28
CA PRO A 109 -16.52 0.68 -5.33
C PRO A 109 -15.86 1.77 -4.47
N ASN A 110 -16.66 2.73 -3.99
CA ASN A 110 -16.18 3.83 -3.15
C ASN A 110 -15.84 3.42 -1.71
N LYS A 111 -15.74 2.10 -1.43
CA LYS A 111 -15.39 1.54 -0.12
C LYS A 111 -14.38 0.40 -0.28
N GLY A 112 -13.52 0.22 0.72
CA GLY A 112 -12.54 -0.87 0.76
C GLY A 112 -11.20 -0.49 0.16
N LEU A 113 -10.39 -1.51 -0.13
CA LEU A 113 -9.03 -1.33 -0.64
C LEU A 113 -9.05 -0.70 -2.04
N LEU A 114 -8.26 0.34 -2.27
CA LEU A 114 -8.17 1.10 -3.53
C LEU A 114 -9.52 1.69 -3.97
N ALA A 115 -10.35 2.13 -3.02
CA ALA A 115 -11.68 2.66 -3.27
C ALA A 115 -11.69 3.80 -4.29
N GLY A 116 -12.63 3.74 -5.26
CA GLY A 116 -12.84 4.77 -6.27
C GLY A 116 -11.77 4.86 -7.37
N LEU A 117 -10.70 4.07 -7.30
CA LEU A 117 -9.67 4.00 -8.35
C LEU A 117 -10.09 3.07 -9.48
N TRP A 118 -9.40 3.22 -10.61
CA TRP A 118 -9.60 2.36 -11.76
C TRP A 118 -8.82 1.04 -11.63
N GLN A 119 -9.31 0.00 -12.26
CA GLN A 119 -8.66 -1.31 -12.32
C GLN A 119 -9.00 -2.04 -13.60
N PHE A 120 -8.21 -3.05 -13.95
CA PHE A 120 -8.66 -4.09 -14.87
C PHE A 120 -9.70 -4.98 -14.17
N PRO A 121 -10.74 -5.49 -14.85
CA PRO A 121 -11.67 -6.45 -14.28
C PRO A 121 -10.94 -7.59 -13.59
N ASN A 122 -11.38 -7.98 -12.40
CA ASN A 122 -10.70 -9.03 -11.65
C ASN A 122 -11.62 -9.76 -10.69
N GLU A 123 -11.28 -11.02 -10.40
CA GLU A 123 -12.00 -11.88 -9.47
C GLU A 123 -11.05 -12.50 -8.44
N SER A 124 -11.61 -13.00 -7.35
CA SER A 124 -10.87 -13.74 -6.33
C SER A 124 -10.55 -15.15 -6.82
N GLY A 125 -9.34 -15.63 -6.50
CA GLY A 125 -8.85 -16.95 -6.91
C GLY A 125 -7.99 -16.89 -8.17
N HIS A 126 -7.31 -18.01 -8.46
CA HIS A 126 -6.53 -18.20 -9.67
C HIS A 126 -7.35 -19.05 -10.67
N PHE A 127 -7.81 -18.43 -11.72
CA PHE A 127 -8.55 -19.09 -12.80
C PHE A 127 -7.59 -19.73 -13.79
N SER A 128 -7.99 -20.88 -14.33
CA SER A 128 -7.36 -21.45 -15.53
C SER A 128 -7.72 -20.62 -16.77
N ALA A 129 -7.12 -20.94 -17.92
CA ALA A 129 -7.47 -20.30 -19.19
C ALA A 129 -8.95 -20.53 -19.56
N GLU A 130 -9.44 -21.76 -19.35
CA GLU A 130 -10.82 -22.14 -19.64
C GLU A 130 -11.81 -21.40 -18.73
N GLU A 131 -11.48 -21.25 -17.44
CA GLU A 131 -12.29 -20.50 -16.49
C GLU A 131 -12.30 -18.99 -16.81
N ALA A 132 -11.18 -18.44 -17.30
CA ALA A 132 -11.11 -17.04 -17.73
C ALA A 132 -11.98 -16.80 -18.98
N VAL A 133 -11.98 -17.71 -19.94
CA VAL A 133 -12.87 -17.68 -21.11
C VAL A 133 -14.33 -17.75 -20.67
N ALA A 134 -14.68 -18.73 -19.84
CA ALA A 134 -16.05 -18.91 -19.35
C ALA A 134 -16.55 -17.68 -18.55
N TRP A 135 -15.66 -17.03 -17.80
CA TRP A 135 -15.98 -15.77 -17.10
C TRP A 135 -16.31 -14.65 -18.11
N ALA A 136 -15.51 -14.50 -19.17
CA ALA A 136 -15.73 -13.50 -20.20
C ALA A 136 -17.05 -13.75 -20.96
N GLU A 137 -17.34 -15.00 -21.33
CA GLU A 137 -18.60 -15.39 -21.96
C GLU A 137 -19.82 -15.07 -21.07
N LYS A 138 -19.72 -15.37 -19.77
CA LYS A 138 -20.78 -15.05 -18.80
C LYS A 138 -21.03 -13.53 -18.68
N LYS A 139 -20.04 -12.71 -18.99
CA LYS A 139 -20.16 -11.25 -19.05
C LYS A 139 -20.68 -10.74 -20.38
N GLY A 140 -21.05 -11.61 -21.31
CA GLY A 140 -21.52 -11.26 -22.66
C GLY A 140 -20.40 -10.81 -23.61
N LEU A 141 -19.16 -11.11 -23.24
CA LEU A 141 -18.02 -10.94 -24.10
C LEU A 141 -17.86 -12.19 -24.97
N HIS A 142 -17.34 -12.02 -26.17
CA HIS A 142 -17.05 -13.15 -27.08
C HIS A 142 -15.55 -13.29 -27.27
N PRO A 143 -14.87 -14.10 -26.39
CA PRO A 143 -13.43 -14.31 -26.50
C PRO A 143 -13.10 -15.06 -27.79
N LYS A 144 -12.16 -14.52 -28.58
CA LYS A 144 -11.62 -15.17 -29.79
C LYS A 144 -10.53 -16.19 -29.42
N HIS A 145 -9.60 -15.73 -28.59
CA HIS A 145 -8.52 -16.57 -28.08
C HIS A 145 -7.91 -16.00 -26.81
N VAL A 146 -7.23 -16.86 -26.06
CA VAL A 146 -6.38 -16.49 -24.95
C VAL A 146 -4.97 -16.30 -25.50
N GLU A 147 -4.41 -15.10 -25.40
CA GLU A 147 -3.09 -14.80 -25.91
C GLU A 147 -1.98 -15.36 -25.02
N ARG A 148 -2.02 -15.00 -23.74
CA ARG A 148 -1.03 -15.37 -22.73
C ARG A 148 -1.52 -15.11 -21.32
N SER A 149 -0.75 -15.55 -20.33
CA SER A 149 -0.91 -15.14 -18.95
C SER A 149 0.37 -14.56 -18.38
N VAL A 150 0.24 -13.78 -17.31
CA VAL A 150 1.37 -13.23 -16.56
C VAL A 150 1.05 -13.24 -15.07
N ASP A 151 1.99 -13.72 -14.27
CA ASP A 151 1.86 -13.69 -12.81
C ASP A 151 2.54 -12.45 -12.25
N ARG A 152 1.86 -11.76 -11.34
CA ARG A 152 2.34 -10.57 -10.63
C ARG A 152 1.95 -10.65 -9.16
N HIS A 153 2.64 -9.91 -8.32
CA HIS A 153 2.24 -9.77 -6.92
C HIS A 153 2.30 -8.30 -6.50
N HIS A 154 1.46 -7.96 -5.54
CA HIS A 154 1.49 -6.64 -4.93
C HIS A 154 1.30 -6.72 -3.42
N ILE A 155 2.12 -5.95 -2.68
CA ILE A 155 2.14 -5.99 -1.22
C ILE A 155 1.60 -4.67 -0.67
N PHE A 156 0.43 -4.75 -0.04
CA PHE A 156 -0.15 -3.68 0.76
C PHE A 156 0.32 -3.76 2.22
N THR A 157 -0.15 -2.85 3.05
CA THR A 157 0.20 -2.83 4.48
C THR A 157 -0.18 -4.14 5.19
N HIS A 158 -1.37 -4.67 4.93
CA HIS A 158 -1.93 -5.84 5.64
C HIS A 158 -2.27 -7.02 4.73
N ILE A 159 -2.21 -6.84 3.43
CA ILE A 159 -2.61 -7.82 2.41
C ILE A 159 -1.49 -7.97 1.39
N ARG A 160 -1.30 -9.17 0.91
CA ARG A 160 -0.53 -9.49 -0.30
C ARG A 160 -1.49 -10.06 -1.33
N TRP A 161 -1.52 -9.47 -2.51
CA TRP A 161 -2.16 -10.05 -3.68
C TRP A 161 -1.16 -10.83 -4.51
N ASP A 162 -1.46 -12.08 -4.79
CA ASP A 162 -0.83 -12.89 -5.82
C ASP A 162 -1.81 -12.93 -7.00
N MET A 163 -1.40 -12.37 -8.15
CA MET A 163 -2.30 -12.05 -9.25
C MET A 163 -1.87 -12.77 -10.52
N ARG A 164 -2.82 -13.43 -11.17
CA ARG A 164 -2.65 -13.97 -12.52
C ARG A 164 -3.45 -13.14 -13.51
N GLY A 165 -2.76 -12.51 -14.47
CA GLY A 165 -3.37 -11.75 -15.56
C GLY A 165 -3.56 -12.65 -16.78
N TRP A 166 -4.79 -12.74 -17.31
CA TRP A 166 -5.10 -13.38 -18.56
C TRP A 166 -5.36 -12.35 -19.65
N PHE A 167 -4.63 -12.42 -20.75
CA PHE A 167 -4.81 -11.60 -21.92
C PHE A 167 -5.78 -12.31 -22.87
N LEU A 168 -6.94 -11.68 -23.10
CA LEU A 168 -7.99 -12.20 -23.97
C LEU A 168 -8.35 -11.16 -25.04
N GLU A 169 -8.31 -11.58 -26.29
CA GLU A 169 -8.94 -10.82 -27.37
C GLU A 169 -10.43 -11.15 -27.44
N VAL A 170 -11.25 -10.13 -27.45
CA VAL A 170 -12.70 -10.24 -27.57
C VAL A 170 -13.20 -9.44 -28.79
N ASP A 171 -14.35 -9.81 -29.35
CA ASP A 171 -14.96 -9.09 -30.49
C ASP A 171 -16.12 -8.19 -30.08
N THR A 172 -16.52 -8.19 -28.82
CA THR A 172 -17.66 -7.45 -28.31
C THR A 172 -17.28 -6.59 -27.11
N MET A 173 -17.68 -5.32 -27.14
CA MET A 173 -17.62 -4.41 -26.00
C MET A 173 -18.94 -4.43 -25.26
N THR A 174 -18.92 -4.63 -23.95
CA THR A 174 -20.12 -4.61 -23.10
C THR A 174 -20.26 -3.28 -22.39
N PRO A 175 -21.48 -2.79 -22.13
CA PRO A 175 -21.70 -1.49 -21.47
C PRO A 175 -21.32 -1.48 -19.98
N ASP A 176 -21.17 -2.64 -19.37
CA ASP A 176 -20.80 -2.78 -17.95
C ASP A 176 -19.32 -2.47 -17.69
N LEU A 177 -18.50 -2.39 -18.74
CA LEU A 177 -17.08 -2.08 -18.68
C LEU A 177 -16.80 -0.78 -19.44
N HIS A 178 -15.75 -0.09 -19.03
CA HIS A 178 -15.23 1.07 -19.76
C HIS A 178 -14.15 0.61 -20.71
N TRP A 179 -14.30 0.97 -21.99
CA TRP A 179 -13.38 0.58 -23.06
C TRP A 179 -12.59 1.80 -23.50
N LEU A 180 -11.29 1.81 -23.24
CA LEU A 180 -10.40 2.92 -23.49
C LEU A 180 -9.17 2.46 -24.27
N THR A 181 -8.63 3.35 -25.10
CA THR A 181 -7.29 3.15 -25.67
C THR A 181 -6.22 3.29 -24.59
N LEU A 182 -5.00 2.84 -24.87
CA LEU A 182 -3.90 2.94 -23.92
C LEU A 182 -3.59 4.39 -23.53
N GLU A 183 -3.67 5.31 -24.49
CA GLU A 183 -3.49 6.75 -24.24
C GLU A 183 -4.57 7.29 -23.31
N GLN A 184 -5.83 6.93 -23.54
CA GLN A 184 -6.94 7.33 -22.69
C GLN A 184 -6.82 6.74 -21.27
N ILE A 185 -6.33 5.51 -21.14
CA ILE A 185 -6.07 4.90 -19.82
C ILE A 185 -5.02 5.72 -19.08
N ASP A 186 -3.93 6.09 -19.73
CA ASP A 186 -2.84 6.85 -19.11
C ASP A 186 -3.27 8.26 -18.71
N GLU A 187 -4.13 8.90 -19.50
CA GLU A 187 -4.61 10.26 -19.24
C GLU A 187 -5.76 10.34 -18.25
N GLN A 188 -6.69 9.38 -18.27
CA GLN A 188 -7.99 9.51 -17.60
C GLN A 188 -8.20 8.52 -16.48
N ALA A 189 -7.45 7.40 -16.45
CA ALA A 189 -7.61 6.34 -15.49
C ALA A 189 -6.43 6.29 -14.50
N ALA A 190 -6.66 6.75 -13.26
CA ALA A 190 -5.68 6.60 -12.19
C ALA A 190 -5.57 5.12 -11.77
N LEU A 191 -4.76 4.35 -12.49
CA LEU A 191 -4.45 2.96 -12.14
C LEU A 191 -3.49 2.92 -10.95
N PRO A 192 -3.85 2.24 -9.85
CA PRO A 192 -2.93 2.01 -8.73
C PRO A 192 -1.78 1.09 -9.15
N THR A 193 -0.66 1.17 -8.42
CA THR A 193 0.57 0.41 -8.72
C THR A 193 0.32 -1.09 -8.87
N ALA A 194 -0.66 -1.64 -8.12
CA ALA A 194 -1.05 -3.05 -8.23
C ALA A 194 -1.49 -3.44 -9.65
N PHE A 195 -2.15 -2.54 -10.38
CA PHE A 195 -2.63 -2.80 -11.74
C PHE A 195 -1.73 -2.17 -12.82
N ARG A 196 -0.95 -1.14 -12.48
CA ARG A 196 -0.02 -0.50 -13.41
C ARG A 196 0.98 -1.50 -13.99
N GLN A 197 1.45 -2.47 -13.20
CA GLN A 197 2.35 -3.52 -13.66
C GLN A 197 1.76 -4.41 -14.77
N PHE A 198 0.42 -4.47 -14.92
CA PHE A 198 -0.23 -5.12 -16.06
C PHE A 198 -0.36 -4.16 -17.25
N ARG A 199 -0.52 -2.83 -16.99
CA ARG A 199 -0.50 -1.81 -18.03
C ARG A 199 0.84 -1.76 -18.78
N GLU A 200 1.95 -2.07 -18.08
CA GLU A 200 3.29 -2.13 -18.65
C GLU A 200 3.53 -3.37 -19.54
N GLU A 201 2.62 -4.32 -19.52
CA GLU A 201 2.66 -5.55 -20.32
C GLU A 201 1.87 -5.43 -21.66
N ILE A 202 1.14 -4.35 -21.88
CA ILE A 202 0.25 -4.13 -23.03
C ILE A 202 0.69 -2.99 -23.92
#